data_6432b496668df6f221f7e0bd704439e3
#
_entry.id   6432b496668df6f221f7e0bd704439e3
#
_cell.length_a   1.000
_cell.length_b   1.000
_cell.length_c   1.000
_cell.angle_alpha   90.00
_cell.angle_beta   90.00
_cell.angle_gamma   90.00
#
_symmetry.space_group_name_H-M   'P 1'
#
loop_
_entity.id
_entity.type
_entity.pdbx_description
1 polymer ?
#
loop_
_entity_poly.entity_id
_entity_poly.type
_entity_poly.pdbx_seq_one_letter_code
_entity_poly.pdbx_strand_id
1 'polypeptide(L)' 'MSPWELVRELGIYTEEQIEDMTWAECVEILTAEY' A
#
# COMPACT_ATOMS: atom_id res chain seq x y z
N MET A 1 1.86 -7.51 -10.62
CA MET A 1 2.20 -6.68 -9.47
C MET A 1 1.01 -6.52 -8.55
N SER A 2 1.21 -6.68 -7.26
CA SER A 2 0.11 -6.51 -6.32
C SER A 2 0.13 -5.10 -5.76
N PRO A 3 -1.03 -4.57 -5.31
CA PRO A 3 -1.08 -3.23 -4.74
C PRO A 3 -0.23 -3.11 -3.47
N TRP A 4 -0.03 -4.20 -2.73
CA TRP A 4 0.84 -4.17 -1.55
C TRP A 4 2.28 -3.86 -1.92
N GLU A 5 2.75 -4.39 -3.06
CA GLU A 5 4.10 -4.11 -3.53
C GLU A 5 4.27 -2.64 -3.88
N LEU A 6 3.25 -2.06 -4.49
CA LEU A 6 3.28 -0.65 -4.85
C LEU A 6 3.27 0.25 -3.61
N VAL A 7 2.49 -0.12 -2.61
CA VAL A 7 2.48 0.61 -1.34
C VAL A 7 3.85 0.52 -0.67
N ARG A 8 4.50 -0.64 -0.74
CA ARG A 8 5.83 -0.83 -0.17
C ARG A 8 6.84 0.11 -0.85
N GLU A 9 6.72 0.29 -2.15
CA GLU A 9 7.61 1.15 -2.92
C GLU A 9 7.52 2.62 -2.49
N LEU A 10 6.38 3.03 -1.94
CA LEU A 10 6.23 4.40 -1.44
C LEU A 10 7.17 4.68 -0.27
N GLY A 11 7.51 3.65 0.51
CA GLY A 11 8.48 3.77 1.59
C GLY A 11 7.99 4.54 2.81
N ILE A 12 6.68 4.70 2.98
CA ILE A 12 6.10 5.47 4.09
C ILE A 12 5.34 4.60 5.09
N TYR A 13 5.25 3.30 4.84
CA TYR A 13 4.57 2.35 5.72
C TYR A 13 5.52 1.24 6.13
N THR A 14 5.33 0.72 7.35
CA THR A 14 6.10 -0.43 7.81
C THR A 14 5.55 -1.72 7.22
N GLU A 15 6.35 -2.78 7.23
CA GLU A 15 5.90 -4.09 6.74
C GLU A 15 4.65 -4.55 7.49
N GLU A 16 4.62 -4.32 8.81
CA GLU A 16 3.48 -4.70 9.62
C GLU A 16 2.21 -3.97 9.20
N GLN A 17 2.33 -2.69 8.91
CA GLN A 17 1.20 -1.90 8.43
C GLN A 17 0.70 -2.41 7.09
N ILE A 18 1.62 -2.74 6.19
CA ILE A 18 1.27 -3.23 4.86
C ILE A 18 0.55 -4.58 4.95
N GLU A 19 1.00 -5.45 5.85
CA GLU A 19 0.37 -6.76 6.03
C GLU A 19 -1.07 -6.66 6.51
N ASP A 20 -1.39 -5.62 7.26
CA ASP A 20 -2.75 -5.41 7.77
C ASP A 20 -3.67 -4.72 6.77
N MET A 21 -3.15 -4.26 5.65
CA MET A 21 -3.94 -3.57 4.65
C MET A 21 -4.78 -4.51 3.81
N THR A 22 -6.01 -4.10 3.53
CA THR A 22 -6.84 -4.79 2.56
C THR A 22 -6.50 -4.30 1.16
N TRP A 23 -6.96 -5.02 0.15
CA TRP A 23 -6.78 -4.59 -1.24
C TRP A 23 -7.31 -3.17 -1.44
N ALA A 24 -8.54 -2.92 -0.92
CA ALA A 24 -9.19 -1.62 -1.07
C ALA A 24 -8.35 -0.50 -0.43
N GLU A 25 -7.76 -0.76 0.74
CA GLU A 25 -6.92 0.22 1.40
C GLU A 25 -5.69 0.58 0.58
N CYS A 26 -5.06 -0.43 0.00
CA CYS A 26 -3.90 -0.21 -0.86
C CYS A 26 -4.28 0.66 -2.06
N VAL A 27 -5.41 0.34 -2.69
CA VAL A 27 -5.88 1.10 -3.85
C VAL A 27 -6.16 2.55 -3.49
N GLU A 28 -6.77 2.78 -2.33
CA GLU A 28 -7.04 4.14 -1.87
C GLU A 28 -5.76 4.94 -1.65
N ILE A 29 -4.77 4.32 -1.02
CA ILE A 29 -3.48 4.96 -0.78
C ILE A 29 -2.80 5.31 -2.09
N LEU A 30 -2.78 4.36 -3.03
CA LEU A 30 -2.14 4.58 -4.31
C LEU A 30 -2.85 5.65 -5.13
N THR A 31 -4.17 5.70 -5.06
CA THR A 31 -4.95 6.71 -5.76
C THR A 31 -4.64 8.10 -5.21
N ALA A 32 -4.46 8.21 -3.91
CA ALA A 32 -4.14 9.49 -3.27
C ALA A 32 -2.73 9.96 -3.61
N GLU A 33 -1.78 9.01 -3.81
CA GLU A 33 -0.38 9.36 -4.09
C GLU A 33 -0.11 9.62 -5.56
N TYR A 34 -0.88 9.00 -6.42
CA TYR A 34 -0.75 9.17 -7.87
C TYR A 34 -1.93 9.94 -8.44
#